data_55316823f9bcac44552f0b705091da1c
#
_entry.id   55316823f9bcac44552f0b705091da1c
#
_cell.length_a   1.000
_cell.length_b   1.000
_cell.length_c   1.000
_cell.angle_alpha   90.00
_cell.angle_beta   90.00
_cell.angle_gamma   90.00
#
_symmetry.space_group_name_H-M   'P 1'
#
loop_
_entity.id
_entity.type
_entity.pdbx_description
1 polymer ?
#
loop_
_entity_poly.entity_id
_entity_poly.type
_entity_poly.pdbx_seq_one_letter_code
_entity_poly.pdbx_strand_id
1 'polypeptide(L)'
;MRIAIITRDKPNHLQMRVDTREAHLAYIKQTGVVEMAGPFLNADNQMCGSLIVLNVTDLTTAEAWAANDPYSKAGLFETITLSKWKKVIG
;
A
#
# COMPACT_ATOMS: atom_id res chain seq x y z
N MET A 1 -11.42 -8.60 9.43
CA MET A 1 -10.47 -9.46 8.65
C MET A 1 -9.28 -8.61 8.25
N ARG A 2 -8.09 -9.16 8.40
CA ARG A 2 -6.88 -8.48 7.94
C ARG A 2 -6.54 -8.89 6.52
N ILE A 3 -6.19 -7.90 5.71
CA ILE A 3 -5.77 -8.10 4.32
C ILE A 3 -4.38 -7.46 4.17
N ALA A 4 -3.41 -8.23 3.71
CA ALA A 4 -2.09 -7.71 3.39
C ALA A 4 -2.07 -7.30 1.92
N ILE A 5 -1.74 -6.04 1.66
CA ILE A 5 -1.54 -5.52 0.32
C ILE A 5 -0.04 -5.41 0.10
N ILE A 6 0.45 -6.06 -0.93
CA ILE A 6 1.87 -5.99 -1.30
C ILE A 6 1.96 -5.38 -2.68
N THR A 7 2.70 -4.29 -2.79
CA THR A 7 2.89 -3.59 -4.05
C THR A 7 4.36 -3.55 -4.43
N ARG A 8 4.61 -3.52 -5.73
CA ARG A 8 5.95 -3.27 -6.28
C ARG A 8 5.84 -2.11 -7.26
N ASP A 9 6.74 -1.14 -7.13
CA ASP A 9 6.74 0.05 -7.96
C ASP A 9 7.29 -0.25 -9.35
N LYS A 10 6.84 0.52 -10.33
CA LYS A 10 7.45 0.50 -11.66
C LYS A 10 8.90 0.99 -11.57
N PRO A 11 9.80 0.46 -12.41
CA PRO A 11 11.18 0.97 -12.46
C PRO A 11 11.22 2.47 -12.73
N ASN A 12 12.18 3.15 -12.11
CA ASN A 12 12.43 4.59 -12.31
C ASN A 12 11.24 5.50 -11.90
N HIS A 13 10.44 5.07 -10.91
CA HIS A 13 9.28 5.82 -10.43
C HIS A 13 9.45 6.33 -8.99
N LEU A 14 10.68 6.35 -8.45
CA LEU A 14 10.92 6.83 -7.09
C LEU A 14 10.42 8.27 -6.88
N GLN A 15 10.66 9.14 -7.86
CA GLN A 15 10.22 10.52 -7.76
C GLN A 15 8.69 10.63 -7.68
N MET A 16 7.97 9.81 -8.44
CA MET A 16 6.51 9.77 -8.36
C MET A 16 6.04 9.33 -6.97
N ARG A 17 6.71 8.36 -6.37
CA ARG A 17 6.41 7.92 -5.00
C ARG A 17 6.61 9.06 -4.01
N VAL A 18 7.73 9.77 -4.10
CA VAL A 18 8.04 10.91 -3.22
C VAL A 18 7.00 12.02 -3.39
N ASP A 19 6.65 12.35 -4.63
CA ASP A 19 5.69 13.43 -4.93
C ASP A 19 4.26 13.10 -4.50
N THR A 20 3.90 11.82 -4.48
CA THR A 20 2.54 11.38 -4.15
C THR A 20 2.39 10.98 -2.68
N ARG A 21 3.49 10.90 -1.94
CA ARG A 21 3.52 10.37 -0.58
C ARG A 21 2.56 11.10 0.37
N GLU A 22 2.52 12.42 0.31
CA GLU A 22 1.66 13.20 1.20
C GLU A 22 0.18 12.86 0.99
N ALA A 23 -0.26 12.75 -0.26
CA ALA A 23 -1.62 12.37 -0.59
C ALA A 23 -1.94 10.94 -0.11
N HIS A 24 -0.98 10.01 -0.27
CA HIS A 24 -1.12 8.63 0.20
C HIS A 24 -1.28 8.57 1.73
N LEU A 25 -0.45 9.29 2.47
CA LEU A 25 -0.55 9.33 3.94
C LEU A 25 -1.85 9.96 4.41
N ALA A 26 -2.33 11.00 3.73
CA ALA A 26 -3.62 11.63 4.03
C ALA A 26 -4.78 10.64 3.80
N TYR A 27 -4.74 9.86 2.73
CA TYR A 27 -5.71 8.83 2.42
C TYR A 27 -5.75 7.74 3.50
N ILE A 28 -4.57 7.28 3.95
CA ILE A 28 -4.45 6.31 5.05
C ILE A 28 -5.14 6.84 6.30
N LYS A 29 -4.85 8.06 6.67
CA LYS A 29 -5.42 8.69 7.87
C LYS A 29 -6.92 8.87 7.75
N GLN A 30 -7.39 9.33 6.60
CA GLN A 30 -8.80 9.62 6.36
C GLN A 30 -9.67 8.37 6.37
N THR A 31 -9.20 7.27 5.79
CA THR A 31 -9.98 6.03 5.69
C THR A 31 -10.00 5.24 6.99
N GLY A 32 -8.99 5.35 7.83
CA GLY A 32 -8.98 4.77 9.17
C GLY A 32 -8.93 3.23 9.22
N VAL A 33 -8.66 2.55 8.11
CA VAL A 33 -8.67 1.08 8.05
C VAL A 33 -7.27 0.47 8.03
N VAL A 34 -6.22 1.27 7.95
CA VAL A 34 -4.84 0.79 7.90
C VAL A 34 -4.33 0.52 9.30
N GLU A 35 -3.97 -0.72 9.58
CA GLU A 35 -3.42 -1.12 10.88
C GLU A 35 -1.90 -0.85 10.94
N MET A 36 -1.19 -1.15 9.87
CA MET A 36 0.23 -0.85 9.73
C MET A 36 0.58 -0.71 8.25
N ALA A 37 1.60 0.06 7.94
CA ALA A 37 2.08 0.23 6.57
C ALA A 37 3.52 0.71 6.55
N GLY A 38 4.22 0.40 5.47
CA GLY A 38 5.57 0.89 5.26
C GLY A 38 6.09 0.50 3.89
N PRO A 39 7.11 1.20 3.40
CA PRO A 39 7.71 0.88 2.11
C PRO A 39 8.69 -0.28 2.21
N PHE A 40 8.75 -1.08 1.14
CA PHE A 40 9.89 -1.99 0.92
C PHE A 40 11.08 -1.19 0.42
N LEU A 41 12.27 -1.62 0.82
CA LEU A 41 13.51 -0.98 0.39
C LEU A 41 14.33 -1.94 -0.47
N ASN A 42 14.93 -1.41 -1.53
CA ASN A 42 15.87 -2.18 -2.35
C ASN A 42 17.28 -2.20 -1.71
N ALA A 43 18.26 -2.79 -2.41
CA ALA A 43 19.62 -2.91 -1.90
C ALA A 43 20.29 -1.56 -1.60
N ASP A 44 19.86 -0.50 -2.27
CA ASP A 44 20.37 0.87 -2.06
C ASP A 44 19.55 1.65 -1.04
N ASN A 45 18.68 0.98 -0.29
CA ASN A 45 17.77 1.58 0.70
C ASN A 45 16.80 2.59 0.10
N GLN A 46 16.47 2.45 -1.17
CA GLN A 46 15.46 3.26 -1.84
C GLN A 46 14.10 2.54 -1.78
N MET A 47 13.03 3.29 -1.62
CA MET A 47 11.68 2.76 -1.60
C MET A 47 11.31 2.17 -2.97
N CYS A 48 10.80 0.94 -2.98
CA CYS A 48 10.49 0.22 -4.21
C CYS A 48 9.15 -0.52 -4.18
N GLY A 49 8.34 -0.29 -3.17
CA GLY A 49 7.05 -0.93 -3.00
C GLY A 49 6.49 -0.64 -1.63
N SER A 50 5.39 -1.28 -1.28
CA SER A 50 4.74 -1.09 0.03
C SER A 50 4.14 -2.39 0.56
N LEU A 51 4.18 -2.53 1.86
CA LEU A 51 3.33 -3.46 2.60
C LEU A 51 2.28 -2.63 3.34
N ILE A 52 1.02 -2.94 3.13
CA ILE A 52 -0.10 -2.25 3.81
C ILE A 52 -1.02 -3.32 4.36
N VAL A 53 -1.28 -3.29 5.66
CA VAL A 53 -2.21 -4.23 6.30
C VAL A 53 -3.47 -3.48 6.67
N LEU A 54 -4.59 -3.89 6.07
CA LEU A 54 -5.91 -3.33 6.34
C LEU A 54 -6.67 -4.22 7.33
N ASN A 55 -7.51 -3.60 8.13
CA ASN A 55 -8.53 -4.29 8.90
C ASN A 55 -9.90 -3.87 8.35
N VAL A 56 -10.52 -4.74 7.58
CA VAL A 56 -11.77 -4.50 6.86
C VAL A 56 -12.70 -5.69 6.98
N THR A 57 -13.94 -5.54 6.53
CA THR A 57 -14.97 -6.59 6.65
C THR A 57 -14.85 -7.68 5.60
N ASP A 58 -14.33 -7.35 4.41
CA ASP A 58 -14.23 -8.31 3.30
C ASP A 58 -13.15 -7.90 2.29
N LEU A 59 -12.86 -8.81 1.37
CA LEU A 59 -11.84 -8.60 0.34
C LEU A 59 -12.25 -7.52 -0.65
N THR A 60 -13.52 -7.44 -1.00
CA THR A 60 -14.03 -6.43 -1.95
C THR A 60 -13.75 -5.01 -1.44
N THR A 61 -13.94 -4.77 -0.15
CA THR A 61 -13.61 -3.49 0.48
C THR A 61 -12.12 -3.19 0.38
N ALA A 62 -11.27 -4.19 0.60
CA ALA A 62 -9.82 -4.03 0.47
C ALA A 62 -9.40 -3.73 -0.97
N GLU A 63 -10.00 -4.40 -1.94
CA GLU A 63 -9.74 -4.15 -3.36
C GLU A 63 -10.11 -2.72 -3.75
N ALA A 64 -11.25 -2.23 -3.30
CA ALA A 64 -11.69 -0.85 -3.54
C ALA A 64 -10.74 0.16 -2.87
N TRP A 65 -10.31 -0.14 -1.64
CA TRP A 65 -9.34 0.71 -0.95
C TRP A 65 -8.04 0.83 -1.75
N ALA A 66 -7.50 -0.30 -2.21
CA ALA A 66 -6.26 -0.33 -2.99
C ALA A 66 -6.40 0.44 -4.30
N ALA A 67 -7.53 0.30 -5.00
CA ALA A 67 -7.77 0.99 -6.26
C ALA A 67 -7.86 2.51 -6.09
N ASN A 68 -8.30 2.99 -4.94
CA ASN A 68 -8.46 4.41 -4.65
C ASN A 68 -7.26 5.04 -3.92
N ASP A 69 -6.24 4.27 -3.60
CA ASP A 69 -4.99 4.79 -3.06
C ASP A 69 -4.37 5.76 -4.07
N PRO A 70 -3.98 6.97 -3.64
CA PRO A 70 -3.32 7.93 -4.53
C PRO A 70 -2.12 7.36 -5.29
N TYR A 71 -1.36 6.43 -4.71
CA TYR A 71 -0.29 5.75 -5.44
C TYR A 71 -0.82 4.95 -6.63
N SER A 72 -1.92 4.22 -6.44
CA SER A 72 -2.56 3.47 -7.53
C SER A 72 -3.06 4.40 -8.61
N LYS A 73 -3.73 5.47 -8.22
CA LYS A 73 -4.28 6.45 -9.17
C LYS A 73 -3.20 7.16 -9.97
N ALA A 74 -2.04 7.38 -9.37
CA ALA A 74 -0.89 8.00 -10.04
C ALA A 74 -0.19 7.04 -11.01
N GLY A 75 -0.48 5.74 -10.94
CA GLY A 75 0.16 4.76 -11.79
C GLY A 75 1.55 4.33 -11.31
N LEU A 76 1.80 4.40 -10.00
CA LEU A 76 3.09 4.05 -9.41
C LEU A 76 3.39 2.56 -9.47
N PHE A 77 2.38 1.70 -9.27
CA PHE A 77 2.61 0.28 -9.05
C PHE A 77 2.70 -0.52 -10.34
N GLU A 78 3.70 -1.39 -10.42
CA GLU A 78 3.80 -2.40 -11.45
C GLU A 78 2.93 -3.61 -11.11
N THR A 79 2.96 -4.04 -9.83
CA THR A 79 2.16 -5.16 -9.33
C THR A 79 1.52 -4.80 -8.00
N ILE A 80 0.30 -5.34 -7.79
CA ILE A 80 -0.43 -5.26 -6.53
C ILE A 80 -1.00 -6.65 -6.26
N THR A 81 -0.74 -7.18 -5.07
CA THR A 81 -1.36 -8.42 -4.61
C THR A 81 -2.04 -8.19 -3.27
N LEU A 82 -3.21 -8.80 -3.11
CA LEU A 82 -3.97 -8.77 -1.87
C LEU A 82 -4.15 -10.19 -1.36
N SER A 83 -3.86 -10.40 -0.07
CA SER A 83 -4.04 -11.71 0.57
C SER A 83 -4.66 -11.56 1.94
N LYS A 84 -5.55 -12.48 2.28
CA LYS A 84 -5.97 -12.62 3.67
C LYS A 84 -4.75 -12.93 4.52
N TRP A 85 -4.67 -12.27 5.67
CA TRP A 85 -3.53 -12.43 6.56
C TRP A 85 -4.02 -12.54 8.00
N LYS A 86 -3.41 -13.45 8.75
CA LYS A 86 -3.73 -13.63 10.16
C LYS A 86 -2.55 -13.20 11.01
N LYS A 87 -2.78 -12.25 11.90
CA LYS A 87 -1.75 -11.84 12.85
C LYS A 87 -1.64 -12.92 13.93
N VAL A 88 -0.45 -13.45 14.12
CA VAL A 88 -0.17 -14.46 15.13
C VAL A 88 0.67 -13.88 16.27
N ILE A 89 1.58 -12.98 15.93
CA ILE A 89 2.49 -12.31 16.88
C ILE A 89 2.45 -10.80 16.62
N GLY A 90 2.47 -10.06 17.69
CA GLY A 90 2.52 -8.60 17.59
C GLY A 90 1.29 -7.87 18.09
#